data_09542bcfb39d630762499a6cd446d6d3
#
_entry.id   09542bcfb39d630762499a6cd446d6d3
#
_cell.length_a   1.000
_cell.length_b   1.000
_cell.length_c   1.000
_cell.angle_alpha   90.00
_cell.angle_beta   90.00
_cell.angle_gamma   90.00
#
_symmetry.space_group_name_H-M   'P 1'
#
loop_
_entity.id
_entity.type
_entity.pdbx_description
1 polymer ?
#
loop_
_entity_poly.entity_id
_entity_poly.type
_entity_poly.pdbx_seq_one_letter_code
_entity_poly.pdbx_strand_id
1 'polypeptide(L)'
;MSDRLPTDPDVAFPGTPVRLHAASSRLRDPRRVLREWARDAAGSPPVAWRLFVRSLIQQYRHSSMGMFLAFAPVVLTALVFTFGRRSNLVAGEIGGVPSTFFGACGMLMAQGFLEAFNATRRLFAGNQALFRRQSLPVEGPLGAILLDVGFRYLIRLAVLALLMALFAVSPAATAPLAAWGLLGLPLVGAGLGLLVASPSALAQDLNILSSALPLILFTVTPVFLQPAPGSLLGRVHAANPLAWLFEGVRAAGYGAPGSLTAAVLGPLVGVLLLMLGCFVCRIARPHVVERMLV
;
A
#
# COMPACT_ATOMS: atom_id res chain seq x y z
N MET A 1 29.47 28.26 -38.37
CA MET A 1 30.19 27.09 -37.85
C MET A 1 29.20 26.31 -36.99
N SER A 2 28.50 25.35 -37.62
CA SER A 2 27.45 24.56 -36.94
C SER A 2 28.10 23.33 -36.34
N ASP A 3 28.36 23.37 -35.05
CA ASP A 3 28.80 22.22 -34.26
C ASP A 3 27.65 21.20 -34.20
N ARG A 4 27.71 20.21 -35.05
CA ARG A 4 26.85 19.01 -34.95
C ARG A 4 27.38 18.18 -33.81
N LEU A 5 26.61 18.11 -32.73
CA LEU A 5 26.83 17.16 -31.67
C LEU A 5 26.94 15.72 -32.24
N PRO A 6 27.91 14.91 -31.84
CA PRO A 6 28.03 13.56 -32.31
C PRO A 6 26.78 12.75 -31.97
N THR A 7 26.16 12.17 -32.98
CA THR A 7 24.97 11.31 -32.87
C THR A 7 25.29 9.86 -32.49
N ASP A 8 26.55 9.58 -32.19
CA ASP A 8 26.97 8.23 -31.83
C ASP A 8 26.75 7.96 -30.34
N PRO A 9 25.89 6.99 -29.97
CA PRO A 9 25.59 6.68 -28.58
C PRO A 9 26.78 6.07 -27.79
N ASP A 10 27.88 5.73 -28.44
CA ASP A 10 29.04 5.06 -27.86
C ASP A 10 30.26 5.96 -27.64
N VAL A 11 30.14 7.28 -27.80
CA VAL A 11 31.24 8.20 -27.48
C VAL A 11 31.44 8.29 -25.99
N ALA A 12 32.34 7.46 -25.48
CA ALA A 12 32.81 7.54 -24.09
C ALA A 12 33.76 8.73 -23.92
N PHE A 13 33.33 9.75 -23.20
CA PHE A 13 34.22 10.83 -22.74
C PHE A 13 35.17 10.25 -21.68
N PRO A 14 36.50 10.39 -21.80
CA PRO A 14 37.45 9.87 -20.83
C PRO A 14 37.24 10.58 -19.48
N GLY A 15 36.73 9.84 -18.50
CA GLY A 15 36.63 10.26 -17.10
C GLY A 15 35.27 10.27 -16.44
N THR A 16 34.16 10.21 -17.16
CA THR A 16 32.82 10.13 -16.55
C THR A 16 31.86 9.32 -17.43
N PRO A 17 31.15 8.33 -16.88
CA PRO A 17 30.12 7.62 -17.63
C PRO A 17 28.91 8.55 -17.83
N VAL A 18 28.94 9.37 -18.88
CA VAL A 18 27.79 10.18 -19.29
C VAL A 18 26.80 9.25 -19.97
N ARG A 19 25.72 8.89 -19.27
CA ARG A 19 24.58 8.22 -19.89
C ARG A 19 23.79 9.23 -20.71
N LEU A 20 24.05 9.27 -22.01
CA LEU A 20 23.23 10.03 -22.95
C LEU A 20 21.85 9.39 -22.99
N HIS A 21 20.85 10.10 -22.47
CA HIS A 21 19.46 9.72 -22.65
C HIS A 21 19.02 10.16 -24.04
N ALA A 22 19.11 9.26 -25.02
CA ALA A 22 18.53 9.50 -26.33
C ALA A 22 17.01 9.73 -26.18
N ALA A 23 16.47 10.73 -26.90
CA ALA A 23 15.05 11.09 -26.90
C ALA A 23 14.13 10.03 -27.55
N SER A 24 14.61 8.81 -27.78
CA SER A 24 13.81 7.70 -28.27
C SER A 24 12.85 7.21 -27.19
N SER A 25 11.56 7.20 -27.49
CA SER A 25 10.53 6.68 -26.60
C SER A 25 10.90 5.28 -26.12
N ARG A 26 11.06 5.13 -24.80
CA ARG A 26 11.34 3.83 -24.15
C ARG A 26 10.26 2.77 -24.44
N LEU A 27 9.08 3.20 -24.90
CA LEU A 27 7.97 2.33 -25.27
C LEU A 27 8.15 1.60 -26.60
N ARG A 28 9.16 1.94 -27.41
CA ARG A 28 9.42 1.28 -28.70
C ARG A 28 9.88 -0.18 -28.57
N ASP A 29 10.48 -0.56 -27.44
CA ASP A 29 10.93 -1.94 -27.21
C ASP A 29 10.48 -2.43 -25.81
N PRO A 30 9.26 -3.01 -25.69
CA PRO A 30 8.72 -3.45 -24.42
C PRO A 30 9.53 -4.59 -23.79
N ARG A 31 10.20 -5.43 -24.59
CA ARG A 31 11.05 -6.52 -24.10
C ARG A 31 12.33 -5.99 -23.41
N ARG A 32 12.88 -4.91 -23.93
CA ARG A 32 14.05 -4.24 -23.33
C ARG A 32 13.66 -3.60 -22.00
N VAL A 33 12.54 -2.88 -21.96
CA VAL A 33 12.02 -2.26 -20.73
C VAL A 33 11.77 -3.31 -19.63
N LEU A 34 11.21 -4.46 -20.00
CA LEU A 34 10.95 -5.54 -19.06
C LEU A 34 12.24 -6.18 -18.51
N ARG A 35 13.25 -6.40 -19.35
CA ARG A 35 14.56 -6.90 -18.91
C ARG A 35 15.29 -5.92 -17.99
N GLU A 36 15.27 -4.63 -18.34
CA GLU A 36 15.87 -3.58 -17.50
C GLU A 36 15.15 -3.53 -16.15
N TRP A 37 13.80 -3.60 -16.17
CA TRP A 37 13.01 -3.67 -14.94
C TRP A 37 13.37 -4.87 -14.05
N ALA A 38 13.46 -6.05 -14.63
CA ALA A 38 13.84 -7.25 -13.89
C ALA A 38 15.26 -7.15 -13.28
N ARG A 39 16.23 -6.57 -14.01
CA ARG A 39 17.57 -6.31 -13.49
C ARG A 39 17.59 -5.31 -12.33
N ASP A 40 16.89 -4.20 -12.49
CA ASP A 40 16.81 -3.15 -11.48
C ASP A 40 16.08 -3.67 -10.23
N ALA A 41 15.01 -4.45 -10.41
CA ALA A 41 14.29 -5.11 -9.32
C ALA A 41 15.17 -6.13 -8.58
N ALA A 42 15.97 -6.93 -9.32
CA ALA A 42 16.88 -7.88 -8.72
C ALA A 42 18.04 -7.21 -7.96
N GLY A 43 18.49 -6.03 -8.40
CA GLY A 43 19.55 -5.24 -7.74
C GLY A 43 19.06 -4.35 -6.60
N SER A 44 17.73 -4.15 -6.46
CA SER A 44 17.14 -3.22 -5.50
C SER A 44 17.09 -3.68 -4.04
N PRO A 45 17.03 -4.98 -3.65
CA PRO A 45 16.88 -5.41 -2.27
C PRO A 45 17.90 -4.82 -1.29
N PRO A 46 19.22 -4.78 -1.56
CA PRO A 46 20.18 -4.20 -0.63
C PRO A 46 20.00 -2.68 -0.44
N VAL A 47 19.56 -1.99 -1.50
CA VAL A 47 19.25 -0.55 -1.42
C VAL A 47 17.96 -0.33 -0.62
N ALA A 48 16.92 -1.10 -0.88
CA ALA A 48 15.65 -1.06 -0.17
C ALA A 48 15.85 -1.31 1.33
N TRP A 49 16.64 -2.33 1.69
CA TRP A 49 16.95 -2.64 3.08
C TRP A 49 17.68 -1.49 3.79
N ARG A 50 18.71 -0.92 3.17
CA ARG A 50 19.46 0.21 3.75
C ARG A 50 18.57 1.44 3.95
N LEU A 51 17.70 1.75 2.98
CA LEU A 51 16.76 2.86 3.10
C LEU A 51 15.71 2.60 4.18
N PHE A 52 15.20 1.39 4.27
CA PHE A 52 14.26 0.96 5.31
C PHE A 52 14.88 1.10 6.71
N VAL A 53 16.05 0.53 6.96
CA VAL A 53 16.74 0.62 8.25
C VAL A 53 17.02 2.08 8.60
N ARG A 54 17.47 2.89 7.62
CA ARG A 54 17.68 4.32 7.82
C ARG A 54 16.40 5.05 8.21
N SER A 55 15.27 4.74 7.55
CA SER A 55 13.98 5.36 7.86
C SER A 55 13.51 4.99 9.27
N LEU A 56 13.67 3.73 9.69
CA LEU A 56 13.38 3.29 11.04
C LEU A 56 14.22 4.04 12.08
N ILE A 57 15.54 4.10 11.88
CA ILE A 57 16.44 4.81 12.80
C ILE A 57 16.04 6.28 12.89
N GLN A 58 15.73 6.95 11.78
CA GLN A 58 15.32 8.33 11.76
C GLN A 58 13.99 8.57 12.49
N GLN A 59 13.02 7.68 12.35
CA GLN A 59 11.73 7.78 13.02
C GLN A 59 11.86 7.64 14.55
N TYR A 60 12.79 6.79 15.00
CA TYR A 60 12.90 6.45 16.43
C TYR A 60 14.01 7.19 17.17
N ARG A 61 15.00 7.75 16.47
CA ARG A 61 16.15 8.41 17.09
C ARG A 61 15.83 9.74 17.78
N HIS A 62 14.82 10.46 17.33
CA HIS A 62 14.50 11.80 17.81
C HIS A 62 13.33 11.89 18.78
N SER A 63 12.70 10.77 19.13
CA SER A 63 11.58 10.75 20.05
C SER A 63 11.54 9.44 20.84
N SER A 64 11.71 9.55 22.17
CA SER A 64 11.47 8.42 23.09
C SER A 64 10.04 7.89 22.98
N MET A 65 9.08 8.72 22.53
CA MET A 65 7.69 8.34 22.25
C MET A 65 7.41 8.01 20.78
N GLY A 66 8.35 8.20 19.87
CA GLY A 66 8.11 8.01 18.42
C GLY A 66 7.64 6.60 18.06
N MET A 67 8.19 5.60 18.73
CA MET A 67 7.77 4.21 18.57
C MET A 67 6.34 4.00 19.05
N PHE A 68 5.96 4.53 20.23
CA PHE A 68 4.60 4.44 20.74
C PHE A 68 3.60 5.16 19.84
N LEU A 69 3.95 6.35 19.34
CA LEU A 69 3.10 7.13 18.44
C LEU A 69 2.89 6.44 17.09
N ALA A 70 3.88 5.71 16.57
CA ALA A 70 3.74 4.94 15.33
C ALA A 70 2.70 3.81 15.48
N PHE A 71 2.57 3.24 16.67
CA PHE A 71 1.61 2.16 16.97
C PHE A 71 0.32 2.68 17.64
N ALA A 72 0.28 3.94 18.05
CA ALA A 72 -0.86 4.54 18.72
C ALA A 72 -2.21 4.29 18.00
N PRO A 73 -2.35 4.43 16.67
CA PRO A 73 -3.62 4.15 16.00
C PRO A 73 -4.08 2.71 16.17
N VAL A 74 -3.16 1.76 16.17
CA VAL A 74 -3.46 0.33 16.32
C VAL A 74 -3.86 0.02 17.76
N VAL A 75 -3.09 0.53 18.73
CA VAL A 75 -3.36 0.36 20.16
C VAL A 75 -4.65 1.06 20.57
N LEU A 76 -4.88 2.29 20.11
CA LEU A 76 -6.13 3.02 20.35
C LEU A 76 -7.35 2.28 19.79
N THR A 77 -7.23 1.73 18.59
CA THR A 77 -8.31 0.90 18.01
C THR A 77 -8.61 -0.28 18.93
N ALA A 78 -7.59 -1.04 19.35
CA ALA A 78 -7.77 -2.17 20.25
C ALA A 78 -8.41 -1.75 21.59
N LEU A 79 -7.94 -0.65 22.20
CA LEU A 79 -8.48 -0.12 23.45
C LEU A 79 -9.93 0.31 23.31
N VAL A 80 -10.26 1.15 22.33
CA VAL A 80 -11.62 1.66 22.09
C VAL A 80 -12.61 0.52 21.96
N PHE A 81 -12.30 -0.50 21.17
CA PHE A 81 -13.21 -1.64 20.98
C PHE A 81 -13.26 -2.57 22.18
N THR A 82 -12.15 -2.73 22.93
CA THR A 82 -12.16 -3.52 24.17
C THR A 82 -12.98 -2.83 25.26
N PHE A 83 -12.85 -1.50 25.40
CA PHE A 83 -13.69 -0.72 26.33
C PHE A 83 -15.15 -0.68 25.87
N GLY A 84 -15.42 -0.53 24.57
CA GLY A 84 -16.76 -0.59 24.01
C GLY A 84 -17.49 -1.89 24.34
N ARG A 85 -16.77 -3.01 24.38
CA ARG A 85 -17.31 -4.30 24.85
C ARG A 85 -17.72 -4.24 26.34
N ARG A 86 -16.85 -3.69 27.18
CA ARG A 86 -17.10 -3.63 28.65
C ARG A 86 -18.25 -2.71 29.02
N SER A 87 -18.40 -1.62 28.29
CA SER A 87 -19.45 -0.60 28.54
C SER A 87 -20.79 -0.90 27.86
N ASN A 88 -20.93 -2.02 27.15
CA ASN A 88 -22.12 -2.37 26.36
C ASN A 88 -22.58 -1.25 25.38
N LEU A 89 -21.69 -0.34 25.03
CA LEU A 89 -22.00 0.76 24.11
C LEU A 89 -22.41 0.29 22.71
N VAL A 90 -21.92 -0.89 22.32
CA VAL A 90 -22.25 -1.54 21.05
C VAL A 90 -22.63 -2.99 21.38
N ALA A 91 -23.88 -3.20 21.70
CA ALA A 91 -24.43 -4.53 21.97
C ALA A 91 -24.83 -5.23 20.67
N GLY A 92 -24.72 -6.54 20.63
CA GLY A 92 -25.19 -7.37 19.51
C GLY A 92 -24.06 -8.13 18.81
N GLU A 93 -24.47 -9.02 17.92
CA GLU A 93 -23.58 -9.84 17.09
C GLU A 93 -23.75 -9.48 15.62
N ILE A 94 -22.64 -9.47 14.90
CA ILE A 94 -22.59 -9.26 13.45
C ILE A 94 -21.76 -10.39 12.84
N GLY A 95 -22.36 -11.18 11.96
CA GLY A 95 -21.66 -12.28 11.30
C GLY A 95 -21.17 -13.38 12.26
N GLY A 96 -21.88 -13.63 13.37
CA GLY A 96 -21.53 -14.65 14.37
C GLY A 96 -20.44 -14.25 15.36
N VAL A 97 -20.04 -12.98 15.39
CA VAL A 97 -19.04 -12.46 16.34
C VAL A 97 -19.57 -11.18 17.01
N PRO A 98 -19.04 -10.81 18.20
CA PRO A 98 -19.39 -9.54 18.84
C PRO A 98 -19.18 -8.37 17.88
N SER A 99 -20.14 -7.45 17.81
CA SER A 99 -20.09 -6.27 16.93
C SER A 99 -18.86 -5.39 17.17
N THR A 100 -18.36 -5.34 18.42
CA THR A 100 -17.11 -4.68 18.77
C THR A 100 -15.89 -5.35 18.14
N PHE A 101 -15.83 -6.68 18.10
CA PHE A 101 -14.75 -7.39 17.40
C PHE A 101 -14.85 -7.18 15.88
N PHE A 102 -16.06 -7.26 15.32
CA PHE A 102 -16.30 -7.01 13.90
C PHE A 102 -15.75 -5.64 13.47
N GLY A 103 -16.04 -4.59 14.25
CA GLY A 103 -15.56 -3.23 13.99
C GLY A 103 -14.06 -3.09 14.18
N ALA A 104 -13.48 -3.69 15.23
CA ALA A 104 -12.04 -3.68 15.47
C ALA A 104 -11.26 -4.35 14.32
N CYS A 105 -11.72 -5.54 13.91
CA CYS A 105 -11.16 -6.27 12.77
C CYS A 105 -11.22 -5.42 11.49
N GLY A 106 -12.40 -4.86 11.17
CA GLY A 106 -12.57 -3.99 10.02
C GLY A 106 -11.66 -2.77 10.04
N MET A 107 -11.53 -2.12 11.20
CA MET A 107 -10.66 -0.95 11.34
C MET A 107 -9.18 -1.28 11.14
N LEU A 108 -8.68 -2.37 11.69
CA LEU A 108 -7.30 -2.81 11.50
C LEU A 108 -7.02 -3.17 10.02
N MET A 109 -7.96 -3.82 9.36
CA MET A 109 -7.90 -4.13 7.94
C MET A 109 -7.86 -2.85 7.09
N ALA A 110 -8.77 -1.90 7.36
CA ALA A 110 -8.82 -0.62 6.67
C ALA A 110 -7.55 0.20 6.86
N GLN A 111 -7.03 0.27 8.08
CA GLN A 111 -5.75 0.95 8.37
C GLN A 111 -4.59 0.35 7.56
N GLY A 112 -4.54 -0.99 7.41
CA GLY A 112 -3.52 -1.65 6.60
C GLY A 112 -3.56 -1.22 5.13
N PHE A 113 -4.75 -1.19 4.54
CA PHE A 113 -4.97 -0.70 3.19
C PHE A 113 -4.60 0.79 3.04
N LEU A 114 -5.12 1.65 3.94
CA LEU A 114 -4.93 3.10 3.88
C LEU A 114 -3.47 3.49 4.04
N GLU A 115 -2.73 2.84 4.92
CA GLU A 115 -1.31 3.11 5.12
C GLU A 115 -0.50 2.73 3.88
N ALA A 116 -0.73 1.55 3.33
CA ALA A 116 -0.06 1.10 2.12
C ALA A 116 -0.34 2.04 0.93
N PHE A 117 -1.60 2.44 0.75
CA PHE A 117 -2.00 3.40 -0.28
C PHE A 117 -1.28 4.75 -0.11
N ASN A 118 -1.34 5.34 1.09
CA ASN A 118 -0.75 6.65 1.34
C ASN A 118 0.78 6.63 1.27
N ALA A 119 1.43 5.57 1.72
CA ALA A 119 2.88 5.42 1.67
C ALA A 119 3.38 5.36 0.22
N THR A 120 2.77 4.53 -0.62
CA THR A 120 3.18 4.37 -2.02
C THR A 120 2.76 5.54 -2.90
N ARG A 121 1.60 6.16 -2.65
CA ARG A 121 1.17 7.39 -3.32
C ARG A 121 2.21 8.51 -3.19
N ARG A 122 2.88 8.59 -2.04
CA ARG A 122 3.91 9.60 -1.75
C ARG A 122 5.31 9.20 -2.19
N LEU A 123 5.47 8.16 -3.01
CA LEU A 123 6.77 7.66 -3.45
C LEU A 123 7.70 8.77 -3.96
N PHE A 124 7.23 9.60 -4.89
CA PHE A 124 8.01 10.68 -5.46
C PHE A 124 8.17 11.86 -4.48
N ALA A 125 7.09 12.34 -3.89
CA ALA A 125 7.10 13.47 -2.98
C ALA A 125 7.93 13.19 -1.71
N GLY A 126 7.82 12.00 -1.15
CA GLY A 126 8.58 11.59 0.05
C GLY A 126 10.06 11.33 -0.20
N ASN A 127 10.47 11.07 -1.45
CA ASN A 127 11.84 10.77 -1.84
C ASN A 127 12.44 11.81 -2.80
N GLN A 128 11.89 13.02 -2.84
CA GLN A 128 12.30 14.07 -3.77
C GLN A 128 13.81 14.36 -3.72
N ALA A 129 14.38 14.50 -2.52
CA ALA A 129 15.81 14.76 -2.35
C ALA A 129 16.68 13.62 -2.89
N LEU A 130 16.20 12.38 -2.81
CA LEU A 130 16.88 11.19 -3.31
C LEU A 130 16.87 11.16 -4.85
N PHE A 131 15.72 11.41 -5.47
CA PHE A 131 15.58 11.43 -6.92
C PHE A 131 16.28 12.62 -7.59
N ARG A 132 16.44 13.75 -6.88
CA ARG A 132 17.19 14.92 -7.38
C ARG A 132 18.70 14.69 -7.37
N ARG A 133 19.23 14.00 -6.35
CA ARG A 133 20.68 13.84 -6.14
C ARG A 133 21.26 12.60 -6.78
N GLN A 134 20.45 11.58 -7.00
CA GLN A 134 20.92 10.27 -7.45
C GLN A 134 19.99 9.71 -8.53
N SER A 135 20.58 9.12 -9.57
CA SER A 135 19.84 8.42 -10.63
C SER A 135 19.39 7.02 -10.19
N LEU A 136 18.86 6.90 -8.96
CA LEU A 136 18.42 5.62 -8.41
C LEU A 136 17.17 5.09 -9.12
N PRO A 137 17.07 3.79 -9.40
CA PRO A 137 15.86 3.19 -9.91
C PRO A 137 14.72 3.30 -8.88
N VAL A 138 13.47 3.38 -9.36
CA VAL A 138 12.27 3.56 -8.53
C VAL A 138 12.07 2.40 -7.55
N GLU A 139 12.56 1.22 -7.92
CA GLU A 139 12.41 -0.04 -7.21
C GLU A 139 13.06 -0.03 -5.82
N GLY A 140 14.19 0.68 -5.66
CA GLY A 140 14.88 0.80 -4.37
C GLY A 140 14.06 1.53 -3.30
N PRO A 141 13.66 2.80 -3.51
CA PRO A 141 12.78 3.52 -2.60
C PRO A 141 11.41 2.85 -2.40
N LEU A 142 10.85 2.27 -3.47
CA LEU A 142 9.60 1.51 -3.38
C LEU A 142 9.74 0.30 -2.46
N GLY A 143 10.82 -0.48 -2.62
CA GLY A 143 11.09 -1.62 -1.75
C GLY A 143 11.20 -1.22 -0.28
N ALA A 144 11.85 -0.08 0.02
CA ALA A 144 11.93 0.44 1.38
C ALA A 144 10.55 0.79 1.96
N ILE A 145 9.67 1.42 1.16
CA ILE A 145 8.29 1.74 1.54
C ILE A 145 7.50 0.45 1.83
N LEU A 146 7.62 -0.55 0.96
CA LEU A 146 6.92 -1.82 1.13
C LEU A 146 7.40 -2.58 2.37
N LEU A 147 8.69 -2.54 2.69
CA LEU A 147 9.24 -3.10 3.92
C LEU A 147 8.70 -2.39 5.17
N ASP A 148 8.62 -1.05 5.16
CA ASP A 148 8.06 -0.27 6.29
C ASP A 148 6.57 -0.57 6.48
N VAL A 149 5.78 -0.57 5.40
CA VAL A 149 4.37 -0.96 5.44
C VAL A 149 4.19 -2.39 5.93
N GLY A 150 4.98 -3.33 5.42
CA GLY A 150 4.96 -4.74 5.82
C GLY A 150 5.28 -4.91 7.31
N PHE A 151 6.31 -4.22 7.81
CA PHE A 151 6.67 -4.26 9.24
C PHE A 151 5.53 -3.79 10.15
N ARG A 152 4.91 -2.65 9.82
CA ARG A 152 3.77 -2.13 10.58
C ARG A 152 2.53 -3.02 10.45
N TYR A 153 2.35 -3.62 9.28
CA TYR A 153 1.24 -4.54 9.04
C TYR A 153 1.37 -5.83 9.87
N LEU A 154 2.57 -6.37 10.03
CA LEU A 154 2.81 -7.52 10.91
C LEU A 154 2.38 -7.23 12.36
N ILE A 155 2.62 -6.02 12.85
CA ILE A 155 2.17 -5.61 14.19
C ILE A 155 0.64 -5.59 14.25
N ARG A 156 -0.03 -5.10 13.20
CA ARG A 156 -1.51 -5.15 13.14
C ARG A 156 -2.05 -6.56 13.16
N LEU A 157 -1.41 -7.48 12.44
CA LEU A 157 -1.78 -8.88 12.46
C LEU A 157 -1.62 -9.50 13.86
N ALA A 158 -0.54 -9.16 14.56
CA ALA A 158 -0.35 -9.60 15.96
C ALA A 158 -1.43 -9.05 16.89
N VAL A 159 -1.81 -7.77 16.74
CA VAL A 159 -2.91 -7.15 17.49
C VAL A 159 -4.26 -7.79 17.12
N LEU A 160 -4.50 -8.09 15.86
CA LEU A 160 -5.72 -8.78 15.44
C LEU A 160 -5.81 -10.19 16.05
N ALA A 161 -4.72 -10.94 16.07
CA ALA A 161 -4.66 -12.25 16.72
C ALA A 161 -4.91 -12.14 18.25
N LEU A 162 -4.34 -11.12 18.88
CA LEU A 162 -4.60 -10.83 20.29
C LEU A 162 -6.08 -10.51 20.53
N LEU A 163 -6.70 -9.71 19.68
CA LEU A 163 -8.14 -9.40 19.79
C LEU A 163 -8.99 -10.65 19.59
N MET A 164 -8.67 -11.53 18.64
CA MET A 164 -9.37 -12.81 18.49
C MET A 164 -9.34 -13.61 19.81
N ALA A 165 -8.18 -13.68 20.46
CA ALA A 165 -8.04 -14.36 21.76
C ALA A 165 -8.84 -13.66 22.87
N LEU A 166 -8.78 -12.34 22.99
CA LEU A 166 -9.49 -11.54 24.01
C LEU A 166 -11.01 -11.62 23.87
N PHE A 167 -11.51 -11.68 22.64
CA PHE A 167 -12.94 -11.79 22.35
C PHE A 167 -13.43 -13.24 22.28
N ALA A 168 -12.55 -14.21 22.52
CA ALA A 168 -12.82 -15.64 22.44
C ALA A 168 -13.43 -16.06 21.07
N VAL A 169 -13.01 -15.39 19.99
CA VAL A 169 -13.44 -15.73 18.64
C VAL A 169 -12.61 -16.90 18.13
N SER A 170 -13.28 -18.05 17.92
CA SER A 170 -12.59 -19.23 17.39
C SER A 170 -12.26 -19.05 15.90
N PRO A 171 -11.03 -19.33 15.50
CA PRO A 171 -10.66 -19.29 14.08
C PRO A 171 -11.40 -20.38 13.32
N ALA A 172 -11.88 -20.07 12.11
CA ALA A 172 -12.46 -21.05 11.20
C ALA A 172 -11.38 -22.03 10.71
N ALA A 173 -11.80 -23.19 10.22
CA ALA A 173 -10.89 -24.15 9.59
C ALA A 173 -10.12 -23.54 8.38
N THR A 174 -10.68 -22.50 7.78
CA THR A 174 -10.11 -21.71 6.67
C THR A 174 -9.23 -20.55 7.10
N ALA A 175 -8.89 -20.42 8.39
CA ALA A 175 -8.04 -19.33 8.90
C ALA A 175 -6.68 -19.16 8.20
N PRO A 176 -5.97 -20.20 7.73
CA PRO A 176 -4.77 -20.00 6.91
C PRO A 176 -5.05 -19.22 5.61
N LEU A 177 -6.23 -19.39 5.02
CA LEU A 177 -6.67 -18.63 3.86
C LEU A 177 -6.95 -17.16 4.22
N ALA A 178 -7.45 -16.89 5.43
CA ALA A 178 -7.60 -15.53 5.91
C ALA A 178 -6.24 -14.82 6.07
N ALA A 179 -5.22 -15.54 6.56
CA ALA A 179 -3.86 -14.98 6.66
C ALA A 179 -3.31 -14.61 5.28
N TRP A 180 -3.55 -15.43 4.27
CA TRP A 180 -3.25 -15.10 2.87
C TRP A 180 -4.06 -13.89 2.39
N GLY A 181 -5.39 -13.90 2.55
CA GLY A 181 -6.29 -12.84 2.13
C GLY A 181 -5.98 -11.48 2.78
N LEU A 182 -5.56 -11.49 4.04
CA LEU A 182 -5.11 -10.29 4.76
C LEU A 182 -3.94 -9.60 4.05
N LEU A 183 -3.02 -10.32 3.40
CA LEU A 183 -1.96 -9.73 2.60
C LEU A 183 -2.49 -8.97 1.38
N GLY A 184 -3.67 -9.32 0.90
CA GLY A 184 -4.30 -8.65 -0.23
C GLY A 184 -4.61 -7.18 0.02
N LEU A 185 -4.99 -6.83 1.25
CA LEU A 185 -5.36 -5.45 1.60
C LEU A 185 -4.21 -4.45 1.42
N PRO A 186 -3.03 -4.62 2.04
CA PRO A 186 -1.91 -3.71 1.83
C PRO A 186 -1.37 -3.79 0.40
N LEU A 187 -1.41 -4.95 -0.27
CA LEU A 187 -0.96 -5.08 -1.65
C LEU A 187 -1.86 -4.31 -2.62
N VAL A 188 -3.18 -4.42 -2.49
CA VAL A 188 -4.14 -3.63 -3.28
C VAL A 188 -3.98 -2.15 -2.99
N GLY A 189 -3.87 -1.76 -1.71
CA GLY A 189 -3.61 -0.39 -1.31
C GLY A 189 -2.33 0.17 -1.92
N ALA A 190 -1.23 -0.57 -1.82
CA ALA A 190 0.07 -0.19 -2.39
C ALA A 190 0.01 -0.05 -3.92
N GLY A 191 -0.63 -1.00 -4.60
CA GLY A 191 -0.80 -0.96 -6.05
C GLY A 191 -1.59 0.26 -6.53
N LEU A 192 -2.74 0.51 -5.92
CA LEU A 192 -3.56 1.69 -6.20
C LEU A 192 -2.81 2.99 -5.89
N GLY A 193 -2.09 3.04 -4.75
CA GLY A 193 -1.26 4.19 -4.38
C GLY A 193 -0.17 4.49 -5.40
N LEU A 194 0.49 3.46 -5.96
CA LEU A 194 1.49 3.63 -7.02
C LEU A 194 0.90 4.14 -8.33
N LEU A 195 -0.29 3.67 -8.71
CA LEU A 195 -0.96 4.14 -9.94
C LEU A 195 -1.25 5.65 -9.87
N VAL A 196 -1.56 6.17 -8.68
CA VAL A 196 -1.80 7.62 -8.47
C VAL A 196 -0.52 8.39 -8.11
N ALA A 197 0.61 7.74 -7.81
CA ALA A 197 1.83 8.40 -7.37
C ALA A 197 2.39 9.38 -8.41
N SER A 198 2.45 8.97 -9.68
CA SER A 198 2.96 9.80 -10.77
C SER A 198 2.05 10.99 -11.10
N PRO A 199 0.75 10.84 -11.34
CA PRO A 199 -0.15 11.97 -11.56
C PRO A 199 -0.23 12.91 -10.35
N SER A 200 -0.21 12.39 -9.11
CA SER A 200 -0.19 13.21 -7.90
C SER A 200 1.08 14.04 -7.75
N ALA A 201 2.22 13.57 -8.27
CA ALA A 201 3.47 14.32 -8.28
C ALA A 201 3.52 15.40 -9.37
N LEU A 202 2.75 15.22 -10.45
CA LEU A 202 2.70 16.16 -11.57
C LEU A 202 1.69 17.29 -11.40
N ALA A 203 0.58 17.05 -10.70
CA ALA A 203 -0.48 18.02 -10.51
C ALA A 203 -0.93 18.10 -9.04
N GLN A 204 -0.93 19.30 -8.49
CA GLN A 204 -1.32 19.54 -7.08
C GLN A 204 -2.78 19.16 -6.82
N ASP A 205 -3.68 19.44 -7.77
CA ASP A 205 -5.10 19.10 -7.64
C ASP A 205 -5.32 17.59 -7.56
N LEU A 206 -4.57 16.81 -8.36
CA LEU A 206 -4.58 15.36 -8.30
C LEU A 206 -4.00 14.82 -6.99
N ASN A 207 -3.03 15.52 -6.40
CA ASN A 207 -2.53 15.18 -5.08
C ASN A 207 -3.59 15.36 -3.99
N ILE A 208 -4.36 16.46 -4.04
CA ILE A 208 -5.47 16.72 -3.11
C ILE A 208 -6.56 15.67 -3.30
N LEU A 209 -7.02 15.45 -4.53
CA LEU A 209 -8.05 14.46 -4.85
C LEU A 209 -7.63 13.05 -4.43
N SER A 210 -6.40 12.64 -4.73
CA SER A 210 -5.89 11.33 -4.34
C SER A 210 -5.74 11.16 -2.83
N SER A 211 -5.57 12.24 -2.07
CA SER A 211 -5.56 12.19 -0.60
C SER A 211 -6.95 11.95 -0.01
N ALA A 212 -8.01 12.35 -0.69
CA ALA A 212 -9.40 12.11 -0.28
C ALA A 212 -9.91 10.70 -0.69
N LEU A 213 -9.32 10.09 -1.71
CA LEU A 213 -9.76 8.79 -2.22
C LEU A 213 -9.84 7.68 -1.13
N PRO A 214 -8.85 7.53 -0.23
CA PRO A 214 -8.96 6.56 0.85
C PRO A 214 -10.14 6.79 1.78
N LEU A 215 -10.47 8.04 2.06
CA LEU A 215 -11.62 8.38 2.91
C LEU A 215 -12.94 7.97 2.24
N ILE A 216 -13.07 8.23 0.94
CA ILE A 216 -14.26 7.85 0.16
C ILE A 216 -14.38 6.31 0.16
N LEU A 217 -13.30 5.60 -0.15
CA LEU A 217 -13.31 4.14 -0.15
C LEU A 217 -13.63 3.56 1.23
N PHE A 218 -13.11 4.16 2.30
CA PHE A 218 -13.37 3.76 3.67
C PHE A 218 -14.86 3.95 4.05
N THR A 219 -15.49 5.05 3.64
CA THR A 219 -16.90 5.33 3.93
C THR A 219 -17.83 4.33 3.23
N VAL A 220 -17.47 3.90 2.03
CA VAL A 220 -18.26 2.97 1.22
C VAL A 220 -18.00 1.50 1.58
N THR A 221 -16.92 1.20 2.31
CA THR A 221 -16.57 -0.16 2.72
C THR A 221 -17.18 -0.51 4.09
N PRO A 222 -17.68 -1.74 4.31
CA PRO A 222 -18.35 -2.14 5.56
C PRO A 222 -17.33 -2.40 6.67
N VAL A 223 -16.74 -1.33 7.15
CA VAL A 223 -15.73 -1.43 8.21
C VAL A 223 -16.39 -1.74 9.56
N PHE A 224 -17.45 -0.99 9.90
CA PHE A 224 -18.10 -1.05 11.20
C PHE A 224 -19.47 -1.71 11.18
N LEU A 225 -20.19 -1.59 10.09
CA LEU A 225 -21.60 -1.99 9.97
C LEU A 225 -21.77 -2.85 8.73
N GLN A 226 -22.65 -3.82 8.81
CA GLN A 226 -23.10 -4.58 7.66
C GLN A 226 -24.39 -3.94 7.15
N PRO A 227 -24.40 -3.34 5.95
CA PRO A 227 -25.59 -2.67 5.43
C PRO A 227 -26.72 -3.67 5.20
N ALA A 228 -27.96 -3.22 5.45
CA ALA A 228 -29.14 -4.04 5.22
C ALA A 228 -29.25 -4.45 3.73
N PRO A 229 -29.56 -5.71 3.42
CA PRO A 229 -29.79 -6.16 2.06
C PRO A 229 -30.89 -5.31 1.38
N GLY A 230 -30.64 -4.88 0.12
CA GLY A 230 -31.61 -4.08 -0.64
C GLY A 230 -31.58 -2.56 -0.37
N SER A 231 -30.89 -2.09 0.67
CA SER A 231 -30.67 -0.65 0.88
C SER A 231 -29.77 -0.03 -0.20
N LEU A 232 -29.82 1.29 -0.40
CA LEU A 232 -28.92 1.99 -1.31
C LEU A 232 -27.45 1.73 -0.95
N LEU A 233 -27.14 1.80 0.34
CA LEU A 233 -25.79 1.52 0.86
C LEU A 233 -25.40 0.06 0.61
N GLY A 234 -26.32 -0.89 0.73
CA GLY A 234 -26.09 -2.31 0.39
C GLY A 234 -25.76 -2.53 -1.08
N ARG A 235 -26.40 -1.79 -2.00
CA ARG A 235 -26.10 -1.87 -3.45
C ARG A 235 -24.71 -1.33 -3.77
N VAL A 236 -24.37 -0.17 -3.19
CA VAL A 236 -23.04 0.45 -3.34
C VAL A 236 -21.97 -0.46 -2.77
N HIS A 237 -22.24 -1.09 -1.65
CA HIS A 237 -21.37 -2.05 -0.99
C HIS A 237 -21.14 -3.30 -1.85
N ALA A 238 -22.19 -3.88 -2.41
CA ALA A 238 -22.10 -5.05 -3.29
C ALA A 238 -21.26 -4.76 -4.57
N ALA A 239 -21.22 -3.51 -5.02
CA ALA A 239 -20.41 -3.08 -6.17
C ALA A 239 -18.97 -2.73 -5.80
N ASN A 240 -18.63 -2.63 -4.51
CA ASN A 240 -17.31 -2.22 -4.05
C ASN A 240 -16.34 -3.42 -3.97
N PRO A 241 -15.26 -3.45 -4.77
CA PRO A 241 -14.30 -4.56 -4.73
C PRO A 241 -13.55 -4.67 -3.39
N LEU A 242 -13.39 -3.57 -2.66
CA LEU A 242 -12.80 -3.63 -1.32
C LEU A 242 -13.73 -4.29 -0.32
N ALA A 243 -15.04 -4.03 -0.40
CA ALA A 243 -16.03 -4.69 0.44
C ALA A 243 -15.96 -6.22 0.28
N TRP A 244 -15.91 -6.66 -0.97
CA TRP A 244 -15.77 -8.07 -1.31
C TRP A 244 -14.49 -8.69 -0.69
N LEU A 245 -13.36 -7.97 -0.72
CA LEU A 245 -12.12 -8.43 -0.10
C LEU A 245 -12.22 -8.51 1.44
N PHE A 246 -12.85 -7.50 2.08
CA PHE A 246 -13.07 -7.51 3.54
C PHE A 246 -13.96 -8.67 3.97
N GLU A 247 -15.06 -8.90 3.26
CA GLU A 247 -15.98 -10.01 3.53
C GLU A 247 -15.32 -11.37 3.33
N GLY A 248 -14.54 -11.54 2.28
CA GLY A 248 -13.81 -12.78 2.02
C GLY A 248 -12.78 -13.11 3.10
N VAL A 249 -12.05 -12.11 3.59
CA VAL A 249 -11.10 -12.28 4.69
C VAL A 249 -11.83 -12.65 5.99
N ARG A 250 -12.95 -12.01 6.30
CA ARG A 250 -13.78 -12.32 7.47
C ARG A 250 -14.39 -13.73 7.37
N ALA A 251 -14.91 -14.08 6.20
CA ALA A 251 -15.43 -15.41 5.93
C ALA A 251 -14.36 -16.49 6.17
N ALA A 252 -13.16 -16.28 5.65
CA ALA A 252 -12.04 -17.20 5.84
C ALA A 252 -11.53 -17.23 7.29
N GLY A 253 -11.57 -16.09 8.01
CA GLY A 253 -11.00 -15.95 9.34
C GLY A 253 -11.83 -16.57 10.46
N TYR A 254 -13.11 -16.29 10.47
CA TYR A 254 -14.02 -16.71 11.53
C TYR A 254 -15.41 -17.19 11.06
N GLY A 255 -15.54 -17.51 9.77
CA GLY A 255 -16.76 -18.09 9.23
C GLY A 255 -17.91 -17.11 9.01
N ALA A 256 -17.64 -15.80 8.90
CA ALA A 256 -18.64 -14.81 8.54
C ALA A 256 -19.25 -15.09 7.15
N PRO A 257 -20.46 -14.59 6.87
CA PRO A 257 -21.01 -14.66 5.50
C PRO A 257 -20.09 -13.95 4.51
N GLY A 258 -19.75 -14.60 3.41
CA GLY A 258 -18.88 -14.04 2.38
C GLY A 258 -18.27 -15.09 1.47
N SER A 259 -17.63 -14.64 0.39
CA SER A 259 -17.01 -15.53 -0.60
C SER A 259 -15.53 -15.75 -0.30
N LEU A 260 -15.13 -17.00 -0.08
CA LEU A 260 -13.72 -17.37 0.11
C LEU A 260 -12.85 -17.04 -1.12
N THR A 261 -13.44 -16.93 -2.31
CA THR A 261 -12.71 -16.56 -3.55
C THR A 261 -12.06 -15.20 -3.43
N ALA A 262 -12.66 -14.26 -2.67
CA ALA A 262 -12.09 -12.95 -2.42
C ALA A 262 -10.78 -13.02 -1.61
N ALA A 263 -10.73 -13.90 -0.62
CA ALA A 263 -9.51 -14.11 0.17
C ALA A 263 -8.38 -14.71 -0.69
N VAL A 264 -8.71 -15.57 -1.67
CA VAL A 264 -7.73 -16.15 -2.60
C VAL A 264 -7.23 -15.12 -3.62
N LEU A 265 -8.16 -14.42 -4.27
CA LEU A 265 -7.86 -13.52 -5.39
C LEU A 265 -7.31 -12.17 -4.96
N GLY A 266 -7.64 -11.70 -3.75
CA GLY A 266 -7.22 -10.40 -3.25
C GLY A 266 -5.71 -10.14 -3.35
N PRO A 267 -4.84 -11.02 -2.80
CA PRO A 267 -3.40 -10.85 -2.92
C PRO A 267 -2.90 -10.90 -4.36
N LEU A 268 -3.49 -11.74 -5.23
CA LEU A 268 -3.12 -11.85 -6.65
C LEU A 268 -3.44 -10.55 -7.39
N VAL A 269 -4.63 -10.01 -7.19
CA VAL A 269 -5.02 -8.69 -7.72
C VAL A 269 -4.11 -7.60 -7.17
N GLY A 270 -3.79 -7.64 -5.88
CA GLY A 270 -2.87 -6.70 -5.25
C GLY A 270 -1.48 -6.71 -5.89
N VAL A 271 -0.91 -7.89 -6.12
CA VAL A 271 0.38 -8.05 -6.81
C VAL A 271 0.31 -7.51 -8.24
N LEU A 272 -0.76 -7.82 -8.98
CA LEU A 272 -0.96 -7.32 -10.34
C LEU A 272 -1.01 -5.77 -10.38
N LEU A 273 -1.78 -5.17 -9.47
CA LEU A 273 -1.86 -3.70 -9.35
C LEU A 273 -0.52 -3.08 -8.95
N LEU A 274 0.23 -3.73 -8.06
CA LEU A 274 1.56 -3.29 -7.65
C LEU A 274 2.54 -3.32 -8.82
N MET A 275 2.56 -4.39 -9.61
CA MET A 275 3.39 -4.51 -10.80
C MET A 275 3.03 -3.45 -11.85
N LEU A 276 1.74 -3.25 -12.09
CA LEU A 276 1.25 -2.23 -13.02
C LEU A 276 1.64 -0.82 -12.54
N GLY A 277 1.42 -0.52 -11.26
CA GLY A 277 1.80 0.76 -10.66
C GLY A 277 3.31 1.02 -10.71
N CYS A 278 4.14 0.02 -10.44
CA CYS A 278 5.58 0.10 -10.56
C CYS A 278 6.00 0.42 -12.01
N PHE A 279 5.40 -0.25 -12.98
CA PHE A 279 5.65 0.00 -14.40
C PHE A 279 5.27 1.43 -14.82
N VAL A 280 4.10 1.92 -14.39
CA VAL A 280 3.65 3.30 -14.62
C VAL A 280 4.63 4.31 -14.00
N CYS A 281 5.02 4.11 -12.74
CA CYS A 281 5.98 4.98 -12.06
C CYS A 281 7.35 5.01 -12.76
N ARG A 282 7.80 3.88 -13.29
CA ARG A 282 9.07 3.79 -14.03
C ARG A 282 9.03 4.60 -15.32
N ILE A 283 7.94 4.52 -16.09
CA ILE A 283 7.76 5.30 -17.32
C ILE A 283 7.65 6.79 -17.01
N ALA A 284 6.89 7.15 -15.98
CA ALA A 284 6.64 8.54 -15.64
C ALA A 284 7.82 9.23 -14.92
N ARG A 285 8.76 8.45 -14.35
CA ARG A 285 9.89 8.96 -13.57
C ARG A 285 10.66 10.12 -14.23
N PRO A 286 11.11 10.05 -15.49
CA PRO A 286 11.87 11.15 -16.09
C PRO A 286 11.07 12.46 -16.07
N HIS A 287 9.80 12.44 -16.46
CA HIS A 287 8.93 13.63 -16.48
C HIS A 287 8.66 14.18 -15.07
N VAL A 288 8.48 13.28 -14.09
CA VAL A 288 8.27 13.70 -12.69
C VAL A 288 9.53 14.34 -12.12
N VAL A 289 10.70 13.77 -12.39
CA VAL A 289 11.99 14.31 -11.89
C VAL A 289 12.32 15.64 -12.54
N GLU A 290 12.12 15.81 -13.86
CA GLU A 290 12.28 17.08 -14.57
C GLU A 290 11.43 18.18 -13.94
N ARG A 291 10.15 17.91 -13.67
CA ARG A 291 9.26 18.89 -13.05
C ARG A 291 9.61 19.20 -11.59
N MET A 292 10.26 18.30 -10.89
CA MET A 292 10.76 18.54 -9.53
C MET A 292 12.00 19.43 -9.49
N LEU A 293 12.72 19.59 -10.63
CA LEU A 293 13.92 20.41 -10.74
C LEU A 293 13.60 21.88 -11.06
N VAL A 294 12.44 22.15 -11.59
CA VAL A 294 11.88 23.49 -11.85
C VAL A 294 11.13 23.98 -10.62
#